data_d09b0db688abb42fc480e6bb9bffeaf8
#
_entry.id   d09b0db688abb42fc480e6bb9bffeaf8
#
_cell.length_a   1.000
_cell.length_b   1.000
_cell.length_c   1.000
_cell.angle_alpha   90.00
_cell.angle_beta   90.00
_cell.angle_gamma   90.00
#
_symmetry.space_group_name_H-M   'P 1'
#
loop_
_entity.id
_entity.type
_entity.pdbx_description
1 polymer ?
#
loop_
_entity_poly.entity_id
_entity_poly.type
_entity_poly.pdbx_seq_one_letter_code
_entity_poly.pdbx_strand_id
1 'polypeptide(L)'
;MAAYAEYAHAVKELAARYQMIAAARGLVSGPIPLEPTPEILKEVGELESRRSALSETLGLLGDTEANTASKTVDHCLWRLELLARGIATEVEQNWDQAYLDFREARSRYVAHARASLGVSGAVAQDVTWPAAWRPTTGTSPSE
;
A
#
# COMPACT_ATOMS: atom_id res chain seq x y z
N MET A 1 -14.54 -0.86 12.50
CA MET A 1 -13.59 -0.08 13.30
C MET A 1 -12.80 0.83 12.37
N ALA A 2 -12.81 2.11 12.70
CA ALA A 2 -12.20 3.13 11.82
C ALA A 2 -10.72 2.87 11.57
N ALA A 3 -10.02 2.29 12.55
CA ALA A 3 -8.58 2.06 12.43
C ALA A 3 -8.25 1.11 11.27
N TYR A 4 -9.13 0.21 10.91
CA TYR A 4 -8.88 -0.66 9.76
C TYR A 4 -8.73 0.14 8.48
N ALA A 5 -9.66 1.07 8.24
CA ALA A 5 -9.62 1.89 7.04
C ALA A 5 -8.46 2.87 7.08
N GLU A 6 -8.20 3.44 8.25
CA GLU A 6 -7.10 4.39 8.39
C GLU A 6 -5.75 3.73 8.15
N TYR A 7 -5.59 2.50 8.65
CA TYR A 7 -4.35 1.76 8.39
C TYR A 7 -4.17 1.46 6.91
N ALA A 8 -5.24 0.98 6.26
CA ALA A 8 -5.18 0.67 4.84
C ALA A 8 -4.78 1.89 4.02
N HIS A 9 -5.30 3.05 4.41
CA HIS A 9 -4.99 4.30 3.73
C HIS A 9 -3.54 4.75 4.01
N ALA A 10 -3.11 4.63 5.26
CA ALA A 10 -1.76 5.07 5.63
C ALA A 10 -0.69 4.28 4.90
N VAL A 11 -0.85 2.95 4.79
CA VAL A 11 0.15 2.14 4.10
C VAL A 11 0.15 2.43 2.60
N LYS A 12 -1.01 2.75 2.04
CA LYS A 12 -1.09 3.12 0.64
C LYS A 12 -0.36 4.42 0.36
N GLU A 13 -0.52 5.41 1.24
CA GLU A 13 0.17 6.67 1.10
C GLU A 13 1.68 6.49 1.19
N LEU A 14 2.14 5.70 2.15
CA LEU A 14 3.56 5.42 2.29
C LEU A 14 4.12 4.73 1.06
N ALA A 15 3.42 3.71 0.58
CA ALA A 15 3.89 2.99 -0.61
C ALA A 15 3.99 3.93 -1.81
N ALA A 16 3.06 4.86 -1.94
CA ALA A 16 3.09 5.83 -3.03
C ALA A 16 4.33 6.73 -2.91
N ARG A 17 4.66 7.18 -1.71
CA ARG A 17 5.86 7.98 -1.49
C ARG A 17 7.12 7.22 -1.83
N TYR A 18 7.21 5.96 -1.36
CA TYR A 18 8.38 5.13 -1.66
C TYR A 18 8.50 4.88 -3.15
N GLN A 19 7.38 4.72 -3.85
CA GLN A 19 7.43 4.51 -5.29
C GLN A 19 7.98 5.74 -6.01
N MET A 20 7.58 6.92 -5.57
CA MET A 20 8.08 8.16 -6.17
C MET A 20 9.56 8.36 -5.88
N ILE A 21 10.01 7.99 -4.68
CA ILE A 21 11.43 8.05 -4.35
C ILE A 21 12.21 7.02 -5.18
N ALA A 22 11.66 5.83 -5.34
CA ALA A 22 12.28 4.81 -6.18
C ALA A 22 12.39 5.29 -7.63
N ALA A 23 11.40 6.04 -8.11
CA ALA A 23 11.46 6.60 -9.46
C ALA A 23 12.59 7.60 -9.58
N ALA A 24 12.83 8.40 -8.55
CA ALA A 24 13.93 9.36 -8.56
C ALA A 24 15.27 8.66 -8.63
N ARG A 25 15.35 7.41 -8.17
CA ARG A 25 16.58 6.62 -8.21
C ARG A 25 16.64 5.72 -9.45
N GLY A 26 15.66 5.81 -10.33
CA GLY A 26 15.68 5.02 -11.55
C GLY A 26 15.24 3.57 -11.38
N LEU A 27 14.64 3.21 -10.26
CA LEU A 27 14.21 1.83 -10.01
C LEU A 27 12.90 1.49 -10.70
N VAL A 28 12.11 2.49 -11.01
CA VAL A 28 10.81 2.30 -11.66
C VAL A 28 10.55 3.51 -12.54
N SER A 29 9.82 3.30 -13.63
CA SER A 29 9.41 4.39 -14.50
C SER A 29 7.91 4.55 -14.40
N GLY A 30 7.43 5.77 -14.69
CA GLY A 30 6.01 6.07 -14.66
C GLY A 30 5.62 7.05 -13.58
N PRO A 31 5.90 6.78 -12.29
CA PRO A 31 5.57 7.75 -11.25
C PRO A 31 6.41 9.01 -11.36
N ILE A 32 5.85 10.12 -10.86
CA ILE A 32 6.60 11.37 -10.79
C ILE A 32 7.73 11.20 -9.78
N PRO A 33 8.99 11.44 -10.17
CA PRO A 33 10.10 11.27 -9.24
C PRO A 33 10.02 12.25 -8.08
N LEU A 34 10.40 11.78 -6.90
CA LEU A 34 10.41 12.59 -5.68
C LEU A 34 11.78 12.43 -5.03
N GLU A 35 12.55 13.50 -5.05
CA GLU A 35 13.89 13.47 -4.45
C GLU A 35 13.77 13.38 -2.94
N PRO A 36 14.55 12.51 -2.29
CA PRO A 36 14.46 12.33 -0.84
C PRO A 36 15.22 13.43 -0.09
N THR A 37 14.72 14.65 -0.21
CA THR A 37 15.27 15.78 0.55
C THR A 37 14.96 15.61 2.03
N PRO A 38 15.64 16.36 2.92
CA PRO A 38 15.31 16.30 4.34
C PRO A 38 13.84 16.57 4.63
N GLU A 39 13.21 17.48 3.88
CA GLU A 39 11.79 17.78 4.07
C GLU A 39 10.92 16.59 3.69
N ILE A 40 11.26 15.93 2.59
CA ILE A 40 10.50 14.77 2.14
C ILE A 40 10.68 13.61 3.11
N LEU A 41 11.91 13.40 3.60
CA LEU A 41 12.16 12.33 4.56
C LEU A 41 11.44 12.60 5.89
N LYS A 42 11.31 13.87 6.28
CA LYS A 42 10.54 14.20 7.47
C LYS A 42 9.08 13.89 7.27
N GLU A 43 8.53 14.23 6.11
CA GLU A 43 7.14 13.93 5.79
C GLU A 43 6.89 12.43 5.82
N VAL A 44 7.79 11.66 5.21
CA VAL A 44 7.69 10.20 5.22
C VAL A 44 7.75 9.68 6.64
N GLY A 45 8.63 10.25 7.47
CA GLY A 45 8.73 9.86 8.87
C GLY A 45 7.44 10.09 9.64
N GLU A 46 6.74 11.18 9.34
CA GLU A 46 5.45 11.45 9.98
C GLU A 46 4.39 10.44 9.55
N LEU A 47 4.37 10.11 8.27
CA LEU A 47 3.46 9.06 7.78
C LEU A 47 3.78 7.72 8.41
N GLU A 48 5.05 7.43 8.58
CA GLU A 48 5.48 6.17 9.19
C GLU A 48 5.08 6.10 10.66
N SER A 49 5.19 7.21 11.38
CA SER A 49 4.75 7.28 12.77
C SER A 49 3.25 7.03 12.87
N ARG A 50 2.49 7.59 11.95
CA ARG A 50 1.05 7.35 11.93
C ARG A 50 0.73 5.88 11.65
N ARG A 51 1.40 5.30 10.68
CA ARG A 51 1.21 3.88 10.39
C ARG A 51 1.52 3.03 11.61
N SER A 52 2.62 3.35 12.29
CA SER A 52 3.04 2.59 13.47
C SER A 52 1.98 2.66 14.58
N ALA A 53 1.44 3.85 14.81
CA ALA A 53 0.38 4.01 15.82
C ALA A 53 -0.87 3.21 15.45
N LEU A 54 -1.24 3.20 14.18
CA LEU A 54 -2.39 2.44 13.72
C LEU A 54 -2.13 0.94 13.84
N SER A 55 -0.91 0.50 13.52
CA SER A 55 -0.52 -0.90 13.69
C SER A 55 -0.68 -1.34 15.14
N GLU A 56 -0.29 -0.48 16.06
CA GLU A 56 -0.42 -0.77 17.49
C GLU A 56 -1.89 -0.86 17.88
N THR A 57 -2.72 0.03 17.38
CA THR A 57 -4.14 -0.02 17.63
C THR A 57 -4.75 -1.33 17.15
N LEU A 58 -4.34 -1.79 15.97
CA LEU A 58 -4.83 -3.07 15.44
C LEU A 58 -4.40 -4.23 16.34
N GLY A 59 -3.18 -4.15 16.88
CA GLY A 59 -2.71 -5.19 17.79
C GLY A 59 -3.50 -5.26 19.07
N LEU A 60 -4.01 -4.13 19.56
CA LEU A 60 -4.74 -4.06 20.81
C LEU A 60 -6.23 -4.33 20.63
N LEU A 61 -6.82 -3.82 19.57
CA LEU A 61 -8.26 -3.79 19.42
C LEU A 61 -8.78 -4.55 18.20
N GLY A 62 -7.89 -4.93 17.31
CA GLY A 62 -8.31 -5.54 16.05
C GLY A 62 -8.51 -7.02 16.17
N ASP A 63 -9.14 -7.57 15.14
CA ASP A 63 -9.30 -9.00 14.98
C ASP A 63 -7.94 -9.66 14.74
N THR A 64 -7.77 -10.89 15.26
CA THR A 64 -6.49 -11.57 15.16
C THR A 64 -6.03 -11.75 13.71
N GLU A 65 -6.94 -12.15 12.83
CA GLU A 65 -6.56 -12.41 11.44
C GLU A 65 -6.21 -11.13 10.71
N ALA A 66 -6.99 -10.07 10.95
CA ALA A 66 -6.67 -8.78 10.35
C ALA A 66 -5.34 -8.25 10.87
N ASN A 67 -5.09 -8.42 12.17
CA ASN A 67 -3.82 -7.98 12.74
C ASN A 67 -2.64 -8.77 12.16
N THR A 68 -2.79 -10.08 12.02
CA THR A 68 -1.74 -10.89 11.42
C THR A 68 -1.46 -10.47 9.98
N ALA A 69 -2.53 -10.22 9.22
CA ALA A 69 -2.37 -9.78 7.84
C ALA A 69 -1.66 -8.42 7.78
N SER A 70 -1.93 -7.53 8.73
CA SER A 70 -1.28 -6.23 8.74
C SER A 70 0.22 -6.36 8.98
N LYS A 71 0.67 -7.36 9.73
CA LYS A 71 2.10 -7.56 9.93
C LYS A 71 2.80 -7.90 8.62
N THR A 72 2.15 -8.67 7.76
CA THR A 72 2.71 -8.96 6.44
C THR A 72 2.78 -7.69 5.60
N VAL A 73 1.76 -6.83 5.67
CA VAL A 73 1.79 -5.54 4.98
C VAL A 73 2.95 -4.70 5.48
N ASP A 74 3.11 -4.63 6.82
CA ASP A 74 4.21 -3.86 7.41
C ASP A 74 5.56 -4.34 6.92
N HIS A 75 5.73 -5.65 6.82
CA HIS A 75 7.00 -6.21 6.36
C HIS A 75 7.25 -5.85 4.90
N CYS A 76 6.23 -5.97 4.05
CA CYS A 76 6.39 -5.63 2.64
C CYS A 76 6.67 -4.13 2.47
N LEU A 77 6.02 -3.31 3.27
CA LEU A 77 6.24 -1.87 3.22
C LEU A 77 7.67 -1.52 3.62
N TRP A 78 8.19 -2.18 4.65
CA TRP A 78 9.57 -1.99 5.09
C TRP A 78 10.56 -2.33 3.97
N ARG A 79 10.30 -3.40 3.23
CA ARG A 79 11.15 -3.75 2.09
C ARG A 79 11.12 -2.67 1.02
N LEU A 80 9.94 -2.09 0.76
CA LEU A 80 9.86 -0.99 -0.20
C LEU A 80 10.70 0.18 0.25
N GLU A 81 10.67 0.49 1.54
CA GLU A 81 11.48 1.58 2.08
C GLU A 81 12.96 1.32 1.86
N LEU A 82 13.43 0.12 2.18
CA LEU A 82 14.84 -0.20 2.01
C LEU A 82 15.29 -0.08 0.57
N LEU A 83 14.45 -0.57 -0.35
CA LEU A 83 14.77 -0.48 -1.77
C LEU A 83 14.75 0.97 -2.26
N ALA A 84 13.72 1.72 -1.87
CA ALA A 84 13.59 3.11 -2.32
C ALA A 84 14.75 3.96 -1.81
N ARG A 85 15.22 3.71 -0.60
CA ARG A 85 16.30 4.49 0.00
C ARG A 85 17.68 3.96 -0.35
N GLY A 86 17.76 2.86 -1.09
CA GLY A 86 19.01 2.31 -1.52
C GLY A 86 19.81 1.64 -0.40
N ILE A 87 19.12 1.22 0.67
CA ILE A 87 19.77 0.56 1.80
C ILE A 87 19.85 -0.95 1.60
N ALA A 88 18.85 -1.51 0.91
CA ALA A 88 18.83 -2.95 0.68
C ALA A 88 19.95 -3.36 -0.26
N THR A 89 20.61 -4.45 0.08
CA THR A 89 21.71 -4.96 -0.71
C THR A 89 21.37 -6.24 -1.45
N GLU A 90 20.19 -6.78 -1.24
CA GLU A 90 19.77 -8.01 -1.93
C GLU A 90 19.50 -7.70 -3.38
N VAL A 91 20.26 -8.30 -4.23
CA VAL A 91 20.19 -8.00 -5.65
C VAL A 91 19.00 -8.67 -6.30
N GLU A 92 18.54 -9.78 -5.76
CA GLU A 92 17.42 -10.52 -6.31
C GLU A 92 16.11 -9.76 -6.19
N GLN A 93 16.04 -8.83 -5.26
CA GLN A 93 14.83 -8.06 -5.01
C GLN A 93 14.76 -6.90 -5.96
N ASN A 94 13.87 -6.96 -6.93
CA ASN A 94 13.62 -5.80 -7.76
C ASN A 94 12.38 -5.09 -7.26
N TRP A 95 12.25 -3.84 -7.65
CA TRP A 95 11.14 -3.00 -7.18
C TRP A 95 9.80 -3.57 -7.59
N ASP A 96 9.68 -4.03 -8.83
CA ASP A 96 8.39 -4.48 -9.33
C ASP A 96 7.85 -5.65 -8.52
N GLN A 97 8.70 -6.61 -8.20
CA GLN A 97 8.26 -7.76 -7.41
C GLN A 97 7.90 -7.34 -5.99
N ALA A 98 8.73 -6.50 -5.38
CA ALA A 98 8.45 -6.03 -4.03
C ALA A 98 7.14 -5.25 -3.96
N TYR A 99 6.87 -4.45 -4.97
CA TYR A 99 5.64 -3.67 -5.00
C TYR A 99 4.42 -4.58 -5.21
N LEU A 100 4.55 -5.58 -6.05
CA LEU A 100 3.50 -6.57 -6.25
C LEU A 100 3.19 -7.31 -4.94
N ASP A 101 4.25 -7.72 -4.23
CA ASP A 101 4.08 -8.39 -2.94
C ASP A 101 3.33 -7.50 -1.95
N PHE A 102 3.66 -6.20 -1.94
CA PHE A 102 2.97 -5.26 -1.08
C PHE A 102 1.48 -5.17 -1.45
N ARG A 103 1.18 -5.06 -2.73
CA ARG A 103 -0.21 -4.94 -3.17
C ARG A 103 -1.02 -6.16 -2.79
N GLU A 104 -0.44 -7.34 -2.95
CA GLU A 104 -1.13 -8.57 -2.60
C GLU A 104 -1.35 -8.67 -1.09
N ALA A 105 -0.34 -8.30 -0.32
CA ALA A 105 -0.47 -8.31 1.14
C ALA A 105 -1.56 -7.35 1.59
N ARG A 106 -1.60 -6.16 1.00
CA ARG A 106 -2.61 -5.17 1.36
C ARG A 106 -4.01 -5.64 0.99
N SER A 107 -4.17 -6.26 -0.18
CA SER A 107 -5.44 -6.83 -0.59
C SER A 107 -5.94 -7.88 0.41
N ARG A 108 -5.03 -8.74 0.85
CA ARG A 108 -5.36 -9.76 1.84
C ARG A 108 -5.78 -9.15 3.16
N TYR A 109 -5.06 -8.11 3.58
CA TYR A 109 -5.41 -7.39 4.80
C TYR A 109 -6.82 -6.79 4.69
N VAL A 110 -7.12 -6.15 3.57
CA VAL A 110 -8.43 -5.52 3.39
C VAL A 110 -9.53 -6.58 3.45
N ALA A 111 -9.30 -7.74 2.86
CA ALA A 111 -10.29 -8.83 2.91
C ALA A 111 -10.55 -9.27 4.35
N HIS A 112 -9.49 -9.45 5.14
CA HIS A 112 -9.66 -9.84 6.54
C HIS A 112 -10.34 -8.75 7.36
N ALA A 113 -10.00 -7.48 7.10
CA ALA A 113 -10.63 -6.38 7.81
C ALA A 113 -12.12 -6.31 7.49
N ARG A 114 -12.49 -6.51 6.23
CA ARG A 114 -13.91 -6.50 5.84
C ARG A 114 -14.65 -7.65 6.51
N ALA A 115 -14.05 -8.83 6.53
CA ALA A 115 -14.67 -9.97 7.19
C ALA A 115 -14.88 -9.71 8.68
N SER A 116 -13.88 -9.10 9.32
CA SER A 116 -13.97 -8.77 10.74
C SER A 116 -15.10 -7.80 11.04
N LEU A 117 -15.41 -6.91 10.09
CA LEU A 117 -16.48 -5.94 10.27
C LEU A 117 -17.84 -6.49 9.84
N GLY A 118 -17.89 -7.75 9.42
CA GLY A 118 -19.14 -8.35 8.97
C GLY A 118 -19.56 -7.91 7.58
N VAL A 119 -18.66 -7.29 6.83
CA VAL A 119 -18.96 -6.92 5.46
C VAL A 119 -18.78 -8.14 4.60
N SER A 120 -19.88 -8.71 4.14
CA SER A 120 -19.84 -9.93 3.36
C SER A 120 -19.86 -9.61 1.88
N GLY A 121 -19.51 -10.62 1.11
CA GLY A 121 -19.63 -10.53 -0.32
C GLY A 121 -18.38 -10.00 -0.98
N ALA A 122 -18.39 -10.11 -2.28
CA ALA A 122 -17.28 -9.65 -3.08
C ALA A 122 -17.17 -8.13 -2.98
N VAL A 123 -15.95 -7.66 -3.12
CA VAL A 123 -15.76 -6.25 -3.35
C VAL A 123 -16.60 -5.88 -4.55
N ALA A 124 -17.14 -4.68 -4.53
CA ALA A 124 -18.12 -4.23 -5.51
C ALA A 124 -17.56 -4.22 -6.93
N GLN A 125 -17.29 -5.39 -7.45
CA GLN A 125 -16.86 -5.51 -8.84
C GLN A 125 -18.04 -5.53 -9.78
N ASP A 126 -19.22 -5.81 -9.21
CA ASP A 126 -20.43 -5.91 -9.99
C ASP A 126 -21.18 -4.60 -10.05
N VAL A 127 -20.59 -3.55 -9.50
CA VAL A 127 -21.26 -2.25 -9.53
C VAL A 127 -21.36 -1.80 -10.96
N THR A 128 -22.60 -1.56 -11.40
CA THR A 128 -22.84 -1.03 -12.72
C THR A 128 -22.74 0.48 -12.64
N TRP A 129 -21.68 1.01 -13.23
CA TRP A 129 -21.49 2.45 -13.26
C TRP A 129 -22.30 3.03 -14.41
N PRO A 130 -22.81 4.25 -14.25
CA PRO A 130 -23.35 4.97 -15.41
C PRO A 130 -22.31 5.00 -16.53
N ALA A 131 -22.79 4.87 -17.75
CA ALA A 131 -21.88 4.77 -18.90
C ALA A 131 -20.89 5.94 -18.94
N ALA A 132 -21.33 7.13 -18.55
CA ALA A 132 -20.50 8.32 -18.58
C ALA A 132 -19.35 8.25 -17.57
N TRP A 133 -19.45 7.39 -16.57
CA TRP A 133 -18.42 7.28 -15.52
C TRP A 133 -17.47 6.13 -15.75
N ARG A 134 -17.74 5.30 -16.73
CA ARG A 134 -16.87 4.15 -16.96
C ARG A 134 -15.53 4.63 -17.47
N PRO A 135 -14.46 4.04 -16.92
CA PRO A 135 -13.15 4.39 -17.46
C PRO A 135 -13.12 4.07 -18.95
N THR A 136 -12.69 4.99 -19.72
CA THR A 136 -12.38 4.71 -21.10
C THR A 136 -11.07 3.99 -21.07
N THR A 137 -11.15 2.71 -21.02
CA THR A 137 -9.95 1.97 -21.19
C THR A 137 -9.70 1.92 -22.65
N GLY A 138 -9.02 2.71 -23.05
CA GLY A 138 -8.75 2.62 -24.43
C GLY A 138 -8.77 1.18 -24.89
N THR A 139 -9.15 1.17 -24.39
CA THR A 139 -9.06 0.55 -24.51
C THR A 139 -9.09 -0.32 -24.79
N SER A 140 -9.09 -0.57 -24.90
CA SER A 140 -9.00 -1.37 -25.12
C SER A 140 -9.44 -1.81 -25.78
N PRO A 141 -9.35 -1.86 -26.45
CA PRO A 141 -9.81 -2.25 -27.02
C PRO A 141 -10.12 -3.18 -27.31
N SER A 142 -10.15 -3.37 -27.25
CA SER A 142 -10.37 -3.98 -27.27
C SER A 142 -10.72 -4.48 -27.03
N GLU A 143 -10.99 -4.32 -26.86
CA GLU A 143 -11.31 -4.53 -26.39
C GLU A 143 -11.66 -4.79 -26.61
#